data_b173d1eb4834f9e3a3cff128ef1e7b19
#
_entry.id   b173d1eb4834f9e3a3cff128ef1e7b19
#
_cell.length_a   1.000
_cell.length_b   1.000
_cell.length_c   1.000
_cell.angle_alpha   90.00
_cell.angle_beta   90.00
_cell.angle_gamma   90.00
#
_symmetry.space_group_name_H-M   'P 1'
#
loop_
_entity.id
_entity.type
_entity.pdbx_description
1 polymer ?
#
loop_
_entity_poly.entity_id
_entity_poly.type
_entity_poly.pdbx_seq_one_letter_code
_entity_poly.pdbx_strand_id
1 'polypeptide(L)'
;MAEAQAAIAGSNVRRRPFLLSGLAAISAGVATPVLAQSVPDPQAPALDDKTGPGYSRLVVTNWGDALQPDAPAFAPAALTVAQAAGQFPYDAVIAGLISPPPAQDGIPRRILVTANPTAPARMLFPAGMDNPAVAGKEQGVTVMNLQYLGGEWVTVIGGYQTRRLSDGTLCQVAGPVAANIGDTAQGVLAVNSGCVTPWGSMLLAEGDCTPWLSRLAGLGLGYDSPQNAALYGWVVEFDPLNPLALPAKQTALGRIARQGIAATVSKAGLPVVFFTQSAPAGMLFRFIGNAPGSLASGQLSVAILNDTGIEWVDLPTDASALAGLAGSAVTAGGETFDAPGGLVLSPDGGSLYLACGGNPERSVADLLNPRTFCDDGHIIQFTLPDADPTANRFQGQVALVAGNPATSSGTQYGPGSQAWLRKPQTLAIDPAGNLWIGTNQYGNTTQSADGLFVMQTSGPAAGAVAYAYLAPVGAAAGGVAFDPATKTAIGAVRHPGATPAASFDNPATRWPTLRPDMPPQTTIISLVVA
;
A
#
# COMPACT_ATOMS: atom_id res chain seq x y z
N MET A 1 -62.56 -2.37 -29.53
CA MET A 1 -63.43 -1.31 -30.06
C MET A 1 -62.52 -0.10 -30.12
N ALA A 2 -62.02 0.13 -31.29
CA ALA A 2 -62.48 1.00 -32.39
C ALA A 2 -62.02 2.42 -32.08
N GLU A 3 -61.00 2.92 -32.81
CA GLU A 3 -61.10 3.71 -34.06
C GLU A 3 -61.50 5.17 -33.75
N ALA A 4 -60.97 6.23 -34.32
CA ALA A 4 -60.45 6.54 -35.65
C ALA A 4 -59.69 7.87 -35.58
N GLN A 5 -58.61 8.13 -36.36
CA GLN A 5 -58.57 8.75 -37.69
C GLN A 5 -59.38 10.07 -37.81
N ALA A 6 -58.92 11.13 -38.35
CA ALA A 6 -58.23 11.59 -39.52
C ALA A 6 -58.09 13.12 -39.45
N ALA A 7 -57.18 13.81 -39.99
CA ALA A 7 -56.69 14.14 -41.31
C ALA A 7 -57.08 15.59 -41.82
N ILE A 8 -56.22 16.16 -42.64
CA ILE A 8 -56.35 17.05 -43.80
C ILE A 8 -56.20 18.59 -43.53
N ALA A 9 -55.33 19.18 -44.11
CA ALA A 9 -54.81 19.79 -45.34
C ALA A 9 -54.65 21.30 -45.13
N GLY A 10 -53.72 22.01 -45.62
CA GLY A 10 -53.09 22.17 -46.87
C GLY A 10 -53.26 23.59 -47.41
N SER A 11 -52.24 24.29 -47.81
CA SER A 11 -52.32 25.15 -48.99
C SER A 11 -50.95 25.83 -49.33
N ASN A 12 -50.61 25.67 -50.58
CA ASN A 12 -49.55 26.29 -51.33
C ASN A 12 -49.73 27.82 -51.49
N VAL A 13 -48.62 28.54 -51.75
CA VAL A 13 -48.47 29.54 -52.81
C VAL A 13 -46.98 29.95 -53.06
N ARG A 14 -46.44 29.54 -54.20
CA ARG A 14 -45.67 30.17 -55.30
C ARG A 14 -44.42 31.06 -55.01
N ARG A 15 -43.29 30.56 -55.49
CA ARG A 15 -42.32 31.01 -56.53
C ARG A 15 -42.14 32.52 -56.84
N ARG A 16 -40.93 33.05 -56.88
CA ARG A 16 -39.98 33.10 -58.03
C ARG A 16 -38.71 33.92 -57.66
N PRO A 17 -37.64 33.90 -58.45
CA PRO A 17 -36.25 33.83 -58.04
C PRO A 17 -35.50 35.17 -58.31
N PHE A 18 -34.31 35.30 -57.75
CA PHE A 18 -33.25 36.18 -58.29
C PHE A 18 -31.87 35.52 -58.10
N LEU A 19 -31.27 35.30 -59.25
CA LEU A 19 -29.84 34.99 -59.40
C LEU A 19 -29.01 36.24 -59.15
N LEU A 20 -27.91 36.11 -58.41
CA LEU A 20 -26.66 36.78 -58.77
C LEU A 20 -25.46 36.08 -58.12
N SER A 21 -24.50 35.84 -58.96
CA SER A 21 -23.24 35.17 -58.86
C SER A 21 -22.28 35.81 -57.84
N GLY A 22 -21.63 34.96 -57.05
CA GLY A 22 -20.42 35.32 -56.30
C GLY A 22 -19.66 34.03 -55.98
N LEU A 23 -18.69 33.66 -56.81
CA LEU A 23 -17.73 32.60 -56.47
C LEU A 23 -16.87 33.06 -55.31
N ALA A 24 -17.09 32.53 -54.10
CA ALA A 24 -16.10 32.48 -53.06
C ALA A 24 -15.62 31.03 -52.92
N ALA A 25 -14.40 30.78 -53.32
CA ALA A 25 -13.73 29.49 -53.11
C ALA A 25 -13.56 29.29 -51.61
N ILE A 26 -14.42 28.46 -51.02
CA ILE A 26 -14.21 27.95 -49.69
C ILE A 26 -13.25 26.76 -49.85
N SER A 27 -11.97 26.98 -49.51
CA SER A 27 -11.01 25.89 -49.27
C SER A 27 -11.55 25.07 -48.10
N ALA A 28 -12.12 23.90 -48.40
CA ALA A 28 -12.40 22.89 -47.41
C ALA A 28 -11.04 22.45 -46.83
N GLY A 29 -10.65 23.05 -45.72
CA GLY A 29 -9.61 22.54 -44.90
C GLY A 29 -10.09 21.18 -44.38
N VAL A 30 -9.50 20.10 -44.89
CA VAL A 30 -9.61 18.78 -44.34
C VAL A 30 -9.04 18.88 -42.92
N ALA A 31 -9.91 19.00 -41.93
CA ALA A 31 -9.53 18.82 -40.55
C ALA A 31 -9.03 17.35 -40.43
N THR A 32 -7.72 17.18 -40.48
CA THR A 32 -7.10 15.95 -40.06
C THR A 32 -7.59 15.69 -38.63
N PRO A 33 -8.21 14.55 -38.35
CA PRO A 33 -8.52 14.21 -36.96
C PRO A 33 -7.18 14.27 -36.21
N VAL A 34 -7.08 15.16 -35.24
CA VAL A 34 -6.04 15.08 -34.22
C VAL A 34 -6.31 13.75 -33.55
N LEU A 35 -5.55 12.73 -33.94
CA LEU A 35 -5.52 11.45 -33.23
C LEU A 35 -5.21 11.84 -31.78
N ALA A 36 -6.19 11.68 -30.90
CA ALA A 36 -5.95 11.74 -29.47
C ALA A 36 -4.73 10.86 -29.25
N GLN A 37 -3.62 11.45 -28.78
CA GLN A 37 -2.46 10.69 -28.38
C GLN A 37 -2.98 9.74 -27.31
N SER A 38 -3.17 8.47 -27.65
CA SER A 38 -3.49 7.42 -26.70
C SER A 38 -2.35 7.43 -25.70
N VAL A 39 -2.68 7.56 -24.41
CA VAL A 39 -1.72 7.30 -23.33
C VAL A 39 -1.14 5.91 -23.64
N PRO A 40 0.20 5.77 -23.76
CA PRO A 40 0.78 4.48 -24.11
C PRO A 40 0.31 3.45 -23.11
N ASP A 41 -0.19 2.30 -23.58
CA ASP A 41 -0.49 1.18 -22.71
C ASP A 41 0.73 0.86 -21.87
N PRO A 42 0.61 0.77 -20.53
CA PRO A 42 1.69 0.18 -19.76
C PRO A 42 1.93 -1.18 -20.36
N GLN A 43 3.18 -1.51 -20.55
CA GLN A 43 3.56 -2.73 -21.21
C GLN A 43 2.77 -3.92 -20.65
N ALA A 44 2.29 -4.79 -21.53
CA ALA A 44 1.70 -6.05 -21.14
C ALA A 44 2.62 -6.76 -20.12
N PRO A 45 2.06 -7.49 -19.15
CA PRO A 45 2.85 -8.23 -18.16
C PRO A 45 3.90 -9.09 -18.85
N ALA A 46 5.15 -8.97 -18.45
CA ALA A 46 6.29 -9.68 -19.01
C ALA A 46 6.88 -10.67 -18.00
N LEU A 47 7.69 -11.63 -18.48
CA LEU A 47 8.41 -12.57 -17.62
C LEU A 47 9.48 -11.88 -16.77
N ASP A 48 10.02 -10.78 -17.27
CA ASP A 48 11.05 -9.95 -16.64
C ASP A 48 10.48 -8.58 -16.26
N ASP A 49 11.18 -7.85 -15.42
CA ASP A 49 10.84 -6.50 -15.00
C ASP A 49 11.27 -5.44 -16.03
N LYS A 50 10.79 -4.22 -15.87
CA LYS A 50 11.18 -3.07 -16.70
C LYS A 50 11.31 -1.80 -15.85
N THR A 51 12.44 -1.10 -16.01
CA THR A 51 12.62 0.24 -15.44
C THR A 51 12.01 1.31 -16.36
N GLY A 52 11.50 2.36 -15.75
CA GLY A 52 11.06 3.56 -16.47
C GLY A 52 12.23 4.34 -17.06
N PRO A 53 11.96 5.26 -18.00
CA PRO A 53 12.98 6.15 -18.55
C PRO A 53 13.69 6.93 -17.44
N GLY A 54 15.03 6.94 -17.46
CA GLY A 54 15.85 7.63 -16.47
C GLY A 54 16.06 6.86 -15.16
N TYR A 55 15.66 5.59 -15.07
CA TYR A 55 15.93 4.73 -13.92
C TYR A 55 16.74 3.51 -14.28
N SER A 56 17.64 3.12 -13.39
CA SER A 56 18.29 1.80 -13.39
C SER A 56 17.97 1.05 -12.11
N ARG A 57 17.93 -0.28 -12.16
CA ARG A 57 17.61 -1.16 -11.05
C ARG A 57 18.81 -1.98 -10.62
N LEU A 58 19.06 -2.03 -9.30
CA LEU A 58 20.03 -2.93 -8.65
C LEU A 58 19.27 -3.81 -7.65
N VAL A 59 19.74 -5.04 -7.46
CA VAL A 59 19.18 -5.96 -6.45
C VAL A 59 19.88 -5.71 -5.12
N VAL A 60 19.09 -5.59 -4.04
CA VAL A 60 19.61 -5.44 -2.67
C VAL A 60 19.57 -6.77 -1.93
N THR A 61 18.46 -7.49 -2.00
CA THR A 61 18.29 -8.83 -1.39
C THR A 61 17.10 -9.55 -2.01
N ASN A 62 17.16 -10.89 -2.02
CA ASN A 62 16.10 -11.76 -2.53
C ASN A 62 15.56 -12.68 -1.44
N TRP A 63 14.35 -13.20 -1.59
CA TRP A 63 13.87 -14.31 -0.78
C TRP A 63 14.89 -15.44 -0.73
N GLY A 64 15.25 -15.87 0.49
CA GLY A 64 16.24 -16.89 0.74
C GLY A 64 17.67 -16.38 0.99
N ASP A 65 17.96 -15.10 0.73
CA ASP A 65 19.26 -14.52 1.07
C ASP A 65 19.45 -14.47 2.60
N ALA A 66 20.65 -14.80 3.06
CA ALA A 66 20.97 -14.85 4.48
C ALA A 66 20.89 -13.46 5.14
N LEU A 67 20.20 -13.37 6.25
CA LEU A 67 20.18 -12.21 7.15
C LEU A 67 21.10 -12.43 8.36
N GLN A 68 21.32 -13.69 8.75
CA GLN A 68 22.14 -14.08 9.88
C GLN A 68 23.33 -14.92 9.39
N PRO A 69 24.51 -14.84 10.05
CA PRO A 69 25.70 -15.55 9.61
C PRO A 69 25.60 -17.08 9.67
N ASP A 70 24.72 -17.59 10.54
CA ASP A 70 24.46 -19.02 10.75
C ASP A 70 23.23 -19.53 9.98
N ALA A 71 22.61 -18.69 9.15
CA ALA A 71 21.49 -19.10 8.32
C ALA A 71 21.90 -20.24 7.38
N PRO A 72 21.18 -21.39 7.35
CA PRO A 72 21.47 -22.46 6.43
C PRO A 72 21.36 -22.00 4.96
N ALA A 73 22.01 -22.70 4.04
CA ALA A 73 21.88 -22.42 2.61
C ALA A 73 20.41 -22.51 2.15
N PHE A 74 19.97 -21.60 1.27
CA PHE A 74 18.61 -21.60 0.75
C PHE A 74 18.30 -22.89 -0.03
N ALA A 75 17.31 -23.63 0.43
CA ALA A 75 16.82 -24.87 -0.20
C ALA A 75 15.30 -24.79 -0.37
N PRO A 76 14.79 -24.09 -1.39
CA PRO A 76 13.38 -23.75 -1.53
C PRO A 76 12.47 -24.97 -1.63
N ALA A 77 12.94 -26.09 -2.20
CA ALA A 77 12.16 -27.33 -2.27
C ALA A 77 12.07 -28.10 -0.93
N ALA A 78 12.89 -27.71 0.06
CA ALA A 78 12.93 -28.34 1.39
C ALA A 78 13.10 -27.27 2.48
N LEU A 79 12.31 -26.20 2.40
CA LEU A 79 12.40 -25.04 3.28
C LEU A 79 12.16 -25.45 4.74
N THR A 80 13.07 -25.07 5.63
CA THR A 80 13.04 -25.38 7.06
C THR A 80 12.73 -24.14 7.90
N VAL A 81 12.32 -24.36 9.15
CA VAL A 81 12.10 -23.30 10.14
C VAL A 81 13.36 -22.43 10.33
N ALA A 82 14.55 -23.05 10.37
CA ALA A 82 15.82 -22.34 10.54
C ALA A 82 16.14 -21.44 9.33
N GLN A 83 15.87 -21.89 8.10
CA GLN A 83 16.02 -21.06 6.90
C GLN A 83 15.04 -19.89 6.96
N ALA A 84 13.74 -20.12 7.14
CA ALA A 84 12.72 -19.09 7.19
C ALA A 84 12.95 -18.06 8.31
N ALA A 85 13.54 -18.47 9.43
CA ALA A 85 13.89 -17.55 10.53
C ALA A 85 15.14 -16.72 10.27
N GLY A 86 16.13 -17.25 9.53
CA GLY A 86 17.44 -16.62 9.31
C GLY A 86 17.63 -15.94 7.94
N GLN A 87 16.64 -16.04 7.05
CA GLN A 87 16.70 -15.54 5.67
C GLN A 87 15.67 -14.46 5.39
N PHE A 88 15.85 -13.73 4.29
CA PHE A 88 14.86 -12.77 3.79
C PHE A 88 13.61 -13.54 3.28
N PRO A 89 12.39 -13.08 3.63
CA PRO A 89 11.18 -13.87 3.45
C PRO A 89 10.55 -13.77 2.05
N TYR A 90 9.52 -14.61 1.83
CA TYR A 90 8.76 -14.72 0.58
C TYR A 90 8.00 -13.46 0.17
N ASP A 91 7.55 -12.62 1.09
CA ASP A 91 6.76 -11.42 0.77
C ASP A 91 7.34 -10.20 1.47
N ALA A 92 7.24 -9.01 0.85
CA ALA A 92 7.78 -7.78 1.41
C ALA A 92 6.99 -6.54 0.99
N VAL A 93 6.68 -5.70 1.99
CA VAL A 93 6.16 -4.33 1.83
C VAL A 93 7.09 -3.39 2.58
N ILE A 94 7.56 -2.33 1.95
CA ILE A 94 8.41 -1.33 2.60
C ILE A 94 7.61 -0.67 3.72
N ALA A 95 8.08 -0.82 4.96
CA ALA A 95 7.49 -0.21 6.15
C ALA A 95 8.27 1.02 6.61
N GLY A 96 9.57 1.07 6.36
CA GLY A 96 10.38 2.24 6.70
C GLY A 96 11.86 2.08 6.38
N LEU A 97 12.52 3.23 6.25
CA LEU A 97 13.97 3.34 6.07
C LEU A 97 14.51 4.32 7.11
N ILE A 98 15.33 3.84 8.01
CA ILE A 98 15.80 4.59 9.17
C ILE A 98 17.30 4.85 9.06
N SER A 99 17.75 6.05 9.40
CA SER A 99 19.16 6.37 9.52
C SER A 99 19.64 6.05 10.95
N PRO A 100 20.51 5.03 11.14
CA PRO A 100 21.15 4.84 12.43
C PRO A 100 22.13 6.00 12.71
N PRO A 101 22.60 6.17 13.97
CA PRO A 101 23.68 7.10 14.26
C PRO A 101 24.87 6.88 13.31
N PRO A 102 25.46 7.95 12.75
CA PRO A 102 26.53 7.83 11.76
C PRO A 102 27.79 7.21 12.39
N ALA A 103 28.41 6.28 11.66
CA ALA A 103 29.74 5.79 12.02
C ALA A 103 30.85 6.74 11.52
N GLN A 104 32.06 6.60 12.06
CA GLN A 104 33.18 7.49 11.74
C GLN A 104 33.87 7.19 10.40
N ASP A 105 33.50 6.09 9.73
CA ASP A 105 34.10 5.64 8.47
C ASP A 105 33.51 6.29 7.21
N GLY A 106 32.47 7.13 7.38
CA GLY A 106 31.83 7.85 6.29
C GLY A 106 30.93 7.00 5.38
N ILE A 107 30.75 5.70 5.67
CA ILE A 107 29.90 4.82 4.88
C ILE A 107 28.43 5.08 5.24
N PRO A 108 27.56 5.45 4.28
CA PRO A 108 26.13 5.59 4.52
C PRO A 108 25.51 4.25 4.95
N ARG A 109 24.76 4.26 6.05
CA ARG A 109 24.05 3.10 6.59
C ARG A 109 22.59 3.40 6.76
N ARG A 110 21.75 2.36 6.57
CA ARG A 110 20.32 2.41 6.82
C ARG A 110 19.85 1.14 7.50
N ILE A 111 18.72 1.25 8.19
CA ILE A 111 17.95 0.12 8.66
C ILE A 111 16.69 0.10 7.82
N LEU A 112 16.55 -0.95 7.01
CA LEU A 112 15.34 -1.20 6.23
C LEU A 112 14.40 -2.08 7.06
N VAL A 113 13.14 -1.67 7.16
CA VAL A 113 12.06 -2.46 7.76
C VAL A 113 11.06 -2.81 6.69
N THR A 114 10.78 -4.12 6.54
CA THR A 114 9.72 -4.61 5.66
C THR A 114 8.67 -5.37 6.45
N ALA A 115 7.40 -5.10 6.17
CA ALA A 115 6.29 -5.98 6.54
C ALA A 115 6.27 -7.18 5.59
N ASN A 116 5.93 -8.36 6.11
CA ASN A 116 5.88 -9.61 5.37
C ASN A 116 4.49 -10.24 5.57
N PRO A 117 3.45 -9.76 4.84
CA PRO A 117 2.06 -10.06 5.19
C PRO A 117 1.63 -11.49 4.86
N THR A 118 2.22 -12.11 3.83
CA THR A 118 1.72 -13.37 3.30
C THR A 118 2.79 -14.45 3.15
N ALA A 119 2.38 -15.71 3.29
CA ALA A 119 3.18 -16.90 3.03
C ALA A 119 2.27 -18.02 2.47
N PRO A 120 1.76 -17.88 1.23
CA PRO A 120 0.77 -18.80 0.67
C PRO A 120 1.39 -20.16 0.36
N ALA A 121 0.83 -21.24 0.93
CA ALA A 121 1.36 -22.60 0.78
C ALA A 121 1.57 -22.99 -0.68
N ARG A 122 0.64 -22.61 -1.56
CA ARG A 122 0.69 -22.92 -2.99
C ARG A 122 1.96 -22.40 -3.69
N MET A 123 2.51 -21.27 -3.23
CA MET A 123 3.69 -20.61 -3.84
C MET A 123 4.98 -20.88 -3.05
N LEU A 124 4.86 -21.25 -1.76
CA LEU A 124 6.01 -21.47 -0.90
C LEU A 124 6.53 -22.91 -0.96
N PHE A 125 5.63 -23.88 -1.15
CA PHE A 125 5.98 -25.30 -0.97
C PHE A 125 5.68 -26.12 -2.22
N PRO A 126 6.54 -27.12 -2.53
CA PRO A 126 6.27 -28.08 -3.58
C PRO A 126 4.90 -28.74 -3.39
N ALA A 127 4.18 -28.96 -4.50
CA ALA A 127 2.83 -29.50 -4.53
C ALA A 127 1.82 -28.75 -3.63
N GLY A 128 2.15 -27.53 -3.17
CA GLY A 128 1.32 -26.75 -2.26
C GLY A 128 1.14 -27.35 -0.87
N MET A 129 2.00 -28.30 -0.48
CA MET A 129 1.92 -28.96 0.84
C MET A 129 2.35 -28.01 1.94
N ASP A 130 1.37 -27.49 2.69
CA ASP A 130 1.61 -26.48 3.73
C ASP A 130 2.50 -26.98 4.87
N ASN A 131 3.39 -26.10 5.31
CA ASN A 131 4.17 -26.26 6.55
C ASN A 131 3.95 -25.02 7.44
N PRO A 132 2.95 -25.04 8.33
CA PRO A 132 2.60 -23.89 9.17
C PRO A 132 3.76 -23.35 10.02
N ALA A 133 4.65 -24.22 10.51
CA ALA A 133 5.79 -23.80 11.32
C ALA A 133 6.81 -22.98 10.52
N VAL A 134 7.04 -23.33 9.26
CA VAL A 134 7.86 -22.55 8.32
C VAL A 134 7.13 -21.26 7.94
N ALA A 135 5.86 -21.36 7.57
CA ALA A 135 5.07 -20.23 7.15
C ALA A 135 4.94 -19.15 8.24
N GLY A 136 4.85 -19.56 9.51
CA GLY A 136 4.85 -18.64 10.64
C GLY A 136 6.13 -17.81 10.74
N LYS A 137 7.28 -18.36 10.29
CA LYS A 137 8.55 -17.63 10.21
C LYS A 137 8.67 -16.78 8.94
N GLU A 138 8.02 -17.15 7.84
CA GLU A 138 8.03 -16.37 6.60
C GLU A 138 7.21 -15.09 6.69
N GLN A 139 6.20 -15.03 7.56
CA GLN A 139 5.38 -13.84 7.79
C GLN A 139 5.90 -12.97 8.94
N GLY A 140 5.34 -11.74 9.09
CA GLY A 140 5.65 -10.79 10.16
C GLY A 140 6.42 -9.57 9.67
N VAL A 141 7.63 -9.34 10.18
CA VAL A 141 8.45 -8.17 9.86
C VAL A 141 9.92 -8.54 9.80
N THR A 142 10.64 -7.96 8.84
CA THR A 142 12.10 -8.04 8.73
C THR A 142 12.70 -6.68 9.04
N VAL A 143 13.67 -6.66 9.91
CA VAL A 143 14.55 -5.50 10.17
C VAL A 143 15.94 -5.89 9.69
N MET A 144 16.54 -5.13 8.78
CA MET A 144 17.87 -5.43 8.23
C MET A 144 18.75 -4.20 8.13
N ASN A 145 20.02 -4.37 8.41
CA ASN A 145 21.03 -3.36 8.21
C ASN A 145 21.49 -3.34 6.76
N LEU A 146 21.56 -2.15 6.19
CA LEU A 146 22.11 -1.88 4.85
C LEU A 146 23.30 -0.94 4.95
N GLN A 147 24.26 -1.08 4.03
CA GLN A 147 25.36 -0.15 3.80
C GLN A 147 25.49 0.17 2.32
N TYR A 148 25.93 1.40 2.01
CA TYR A 148 26.09 1.85 0.64
C TYR A 148 27.57 1.77 0.24
N LEU A 149 27.91 0.82 -0.61
CA LEU A 149 29.27 0.53 -1.05
C LEU A 149 29.35 0.46 -2.56
N GLY A 150 30.33 1.15 -3.14
CA GLY A 150 30.57 1.06 -4.59
C GLY A 150 29.43 1.58 -5.47
N GLY A 151 28.52 2.39 -4.93
CA GLY A 151 27.34 2.86 -5.65
C GLY A 151 26.09 2.00 -5.45
N GLU A 152 26.11 1.01 -4.57
CA GLU A 152 25.04 0.03 -4.36
C GLU A 152 24.70 -0.14 -2.89
N TRP A 153 23.43 -0.39 -2.59
CA TRP A 153 22.99 -0.84 -1.27
C TRP A 153 23.22 -2.35 -1.14
N VAL A 154 23.90 -2.75 -0.08
CA VAL A 154 24.15 -4.16 0.25
C VAL A 154 23.68 -4.49 1.67
N THR A 155 23.13 -5.69 1.85
CA THR A 155 22.69 -6.20 3.16
C THR A 155 23.91 -6.50 4.04
N VAL A 156 23.87 -6.06 5.31
CA VAL A 156 24.87 -6.42 6.31
C VAL A 156 24.38 -7.66 7.05
N ILE A 157 24.94 -8.83 6.70
CA ILE A 157 24.60 -10.10 7.34
C ILE A 157 25.04 -10.05 8.81
N GLY A 158 24.09 -10.38 9.73
CA GLY A 158 24.34 -10.31 11.17
C GLY A 158 24.51 -8.88 11.71
N GLY A 159 23.99 -7.87 10.98
CA GLY A 159 23.98 -6.49 11.48
C GLY A 159 23.28 -6.40 12.84
N TYR A 160 23.72 -5.47 13.69
CA TYR A 160 23.25 -5.40 15.09
C TYR A 160 21.73 -5.31 15.24
N GLN A 161 21.05 -4.56 14.35
CA GLN A 161 19.60 -4.43 14.39
C GLN A 161 18.88 -5.54 13.60
N THR A 162 19.61 -6.36 12.82
CA THR A 162 19.02 -7.36 11.93
C THR A 162 18.30 -8.44 12.74
N ARG A 163 16.98 -8.54 12.53
CA ARG A 163 16.10 -9.50 13.21
C ARG A 163 14.79 -9.72 12.46
N ARG A 164 14.10 -10.79 12.82
CA ARG A 164 12.73 -11.06 12.41
C ARG A 164 11.77 -10.91 13.59
N LEU A 165 10.64 -10.22 13.37
CA LEU A 165 9.48 -10.23 14.27
C LEU A 165 8.41 -11.10 13.61
N SER A 166 8.10 -12.26 14.19
CA SER A 166 7.22 -13.26 13.57
C SER A 166 6.29 -13.90 14.60
N ASP A 167 5.76 -15.08 14.32
CA ASP A 167 4.89 -15.87 15.18
C ASP A 167 5.43 -16.14 16.61
N GLY A 168 6.76 -16.22 16.77
CA GLY A 168 7.41 -16.48 18.06
C GLY A 168 7.82 -15.23 18.84
N THR A 169 7.61 -14.04 18.31
CA THR A 169 8.08 -12.79 18.95
C THR A 169 7.26 -12.46 20.19
N LEU A 170 7.91 -12.31 21.34
CA LEU A 170 7.25 -11.84 22.55
C LEU A 170 7.02 -10.32 22.46
N CYS A 171 5.79 -9.89 22.73
CA CYS A 171 5.36 -8.52 22.77
C CYS A 171 4.77 -8.17 24.14
N GLN A 172 4.96 -6.92 24.56
CA GLN A 172 4.14 -6.33 25.63
C GLN A 172 2.76 -5.97 25.08
N VAL A 173 1.75 -5.92 25.93
CA VAL A 173 0.43 -5.35 25.62
C VAL A 173 0.28 -4.09 26.48
N ALA A 174 0.10 -2.95 25.84
CA ALA A 174 0.03 -1.65 26.49
C ALA A 174 -1.32 -0.95 26.20
N GLY A 175 -1.75 -0.10 27.13
CA GLY A 175 -2.95 0.71 26.97
C GLY A 175 -4.20 0.13 27.63
N PRO A 176 -5.40 0.70 27.37
CA PRO A 176 -6.60 0.49 28.18
C PRO A 176 -7.14 -0.95 28.20
N VAL A 177 -6.85 -1.76 27.16
CA VAL A 177 -7.40 -3.13 27.04
C VAL A 177 -6.48 -4.17 27.70
N ALA A 178 -5.22 -3.83 28.02
CA ALA A 178 -4.24 -4.76 28.58
C ALA A 178 -4.74 -5.52 29.82
N ALA A 179 -5.43 -4.82 30.73
CA ALA A 179 -6.00 -5.43 31.93
C ALA A 179 -7.03 -6.54 31.65
N ASN A 180 -7.63 -6.55 30.45
CA ASN A 180 -8.69 -7.49 30.06
C ASN A 180 -8.14 -8.71 29.31
N ILE A 181 -6.99 -8.56 28.59
CA ILE A 181 -6.46 -9.59 27.66
C ILE A 181 -5.09 -10.11 28.08
N GLY A 182 -4.46 -9.51 29.10
CA GLY A 182 -3.11 -9.82 29.55
C GLY A 182 -2.09 -8.77 29.12
N ASP A 183 -0.93 -8.77 29.77
CA ASP A 183 0.16 -7.80 29.59
C ASP A 183 1.22 -8.25 28.56
N THR A 184 1.10 -9.49 28.06
CA THR A 184 2.02 -10.06 27.07
C THR A 184 1.26 -10.80 25.97
N ALA A 185 1.85 -10.81 24.78
CA ALA A 185 1.35 -11.55 23.61
C ALA A 185 2.54 -12.20 22.88
N GLN A 186 2.38 -13.44 22.44
CA GLN A 186 3.35 -14.08 21.57
C GLN A 186 2.92 -13.94 20.12
N GLY A 187 3.78 -13.37 19.29
CA GLY A 187 3.59 -13.25 17.85
C GLY A 187 3.21 -11.84 17.38
N VAL A 188 3.79 -11.49 16.25
CA VAL A 188 3.44 -10.37 15.38
C VAL A 188 2.91 -10.97 14.09
N LEU A 189 1.63 -10.77 13.78
CA LEU A 189 0.94 -11.51 12.73
C LEU A 189 0.32 -10.59 11.66
N ALA A 190 0.31 -11.07 10.41
CA ALA A 190 -0.41 -10.45 9.30
C ALA A 190 -0.09 -8.96 9.12
N VAL A 191 1.14 -8.55 9.29
CA VAL A 191 1.52 -7.13 9.17
C VAL A 191 1.45 -6.70 7.70
N ASN A 192 0.50 -5.80 7.38
CA ASN A 192 0.29 -5.30 6.02
C ASN A 192 1.17 -4.11 5.66
N SER A 193 1.53 -3.27 6.64
CA SER A 193 2.32 -2.06 6.44
C SER A 193 2.94 -1.56 7.74
N GLY A 194 3.69 -0.48 7.66
CA GLY A 194 4.23 0.23 8.81
C GLY A 194 4.66 1.64 8.43
N CYS A 195 5.06 2.42 9.44
CA CYS A 195 5.64 3.73 9.23
C CYS A 195 6.68 4.07 10.30
N VAL A 196 7.65 4.91 9.93
CA VAL A 196 8.58 5.55 10.88
C VAL A 196 7.85 6.69 11.58
N THR A 197 7.97 6.76 12.89
CA THR A 197 7.35 7.83 13.66
C THR A 197 8.30 9.03 13.84
N PRO A 198 7.76 10.25 13.97
CA PRO A 198 8.59 11.42 14.31
C PRO A 198 9.27 11.32 15.68
N TRP A 199 8.80 10.45 16.56
CA TRP A 199 9.40 10.23 17.90
C TRP A 199 10.38 9.05 17.97
N GLY A 200 10.77 8.49 16.78
CA GLY A 200 11.89 7.56 16.65
C GLY A 200 11.56 6.07 16.75
N SER A 201 10.30 5.70 16.92
CA SER A 201 9.83 4.31 16.85
C SER A 201 9.31 3.94 15.47
N MET A 202 8.99 2.65 15.26
CA MET A 202 8.25 2.12 14.14
C MET A 202 6.86 1.69 14.60
N LEU A 203 5.84 2.00 13.80
CA LEU A 203 4.50 1.45 13.94
C LEU A 203 4.23 0.43 12.83
N LEU A 204 3.63 -0.70 13.22
CA LEU A 204 3.25 -1.78 12.33
C LEU A 204 1.74 -2.00 12.40
N ALA A 205 1.12 -2.19 11.25
CA ALA A 205 -0.32 -2.40 11.10
C ALA A 205 -0.64 -3.89 10.97
N GLU A 206 -1.04 -4.54 12.07
CA GLU A 206 -1.59 -5.91 11.99
C GLU A 206 -2.90 -5.89 11.19
N GLY A 207 -2.99 -6.77 10.18
CA GLY A 207 -4.15 -6.97 9.33
C GLY A 207 -5.13 -8.00 9.91
N ASP A 208 -5.76 -8.80 9.03
CA ASP A 208 -6.60 -9.92 9.46
C ASP A 208 -5.72 -11.08 9.93
N CYS A 209 -5.65 -11.25 11.23
CA CYS A 209 -4.90 -12.34 11.89
C CYS A 209 -5.67 -13.66 11.93
N THR A 210 -6.96 -13.69 11.59
CA THR A 210 -7.80 -14.91 11.71
C THR A 210 -7.28 -16.10 10.91
N PRO A 211 -6.86 -15.94 9.64
CA PRO A 211 -6.28 -17.06 8.87
C PRO A 211 -4.99 -17.59 9.49
N TRP A 212 -4.17 -16.70 10.07
CA TRP A 212 -2.93 -17.07 10.73
C TRP A 212 -3.18 -17.83 12.02
N LEU A 213 -4.14 -17.40 12.85
CA LEU A 213 -4.53 -18.12 14.07
C LEU A 213 -4.97 -19.55 13.76
N SER A 214 -5.79 -19.73 12.73
CA SER A 214 -6.23 -21.05 12.27
C SER A 214 -5.06 -21.90 11.74
N ARG A 215 -4.14 -21.29 10.97
CA ARG A 215 -3.01 -21.98 10.35
C ARG A 215 -1.95 -22.41 11.36
N LEU A 216 -1.74 -21.62 12.42
CA LEU A 216 -0.75 -21.89 13.48
C LEU A 216 -1.32 -22.68 14.65
N ALA A 217 -2.61 -23.02 14.65
CA ALA A 217 -3.24 -23.83 15.68
C ALA A 217 -2.53 -25.18 15.85
N GLY A 218 -2.37 -25.61 17.09
CA GLY A 218 -1.71 -26.88 17.41
C GLY A 218 -0.18 -26.87 17.42
N LEU A 219 0.46 -25.72 17.06
CA LEU A 219 1.92 -25.60 17.16
C LEU A 219 2.44 -25.28 18.58
N GLY A 220 1.56 -25.29 19.59
CA GLY A 220 1.92 -24.99 20.98
C GLY A 220 2.23 -23.52 21.25
N LEU A 221 1.86 -22.63 20.34
CA LEU A 221 2.13 -21.18 20.44
C LEU A 221 0.95 -20.40 21.05
N GLY A 222 -0.07 -21.08 21.53
CA GLY A 222 -1.23 -20.44 22.16
C GLY A 222 -2.24 -19.83 21.19
N TYR A 223 -2.23 -20.20 19.91
CA TYR A 223 -3.11 -19.64 18.88
C TYR A 223 -4.49 -20.32 18.77
N ASP A 224 -4.70 -21.40 19.46
CA ASP A 224 -5.84 -22.31 19.32
C ASP A 224 -7.01 -21.99 20.26
N SER A 225 -6.94 -20.89 21.01
CA SER A 225 -8.03 -20.47 21.90
C SER A 225 -8.65 -19.12 21.47
N PRO A 226 -9.96 -18.91 21.67
CA PRO A 226 -10.62 -17.62 21.39
C PRO A 226 -10.02 -16.42 22.15
N GLN A 227 -9.46 -16.63 23.34
CA GLN A 227 -8.78 -15.60 24.12
C GLN A 227 -7.50 -15.11 23.42
N ASN A 228 -6.81 -15.99 22.72
CA ASN A 228 -5.61 -15.62 21.97
C ASN A 228 -5.94 -14.70 20.80
N ALA A 229 -7.11 -14.82 20.18
CA ALA A 229 -7.55 -13.91 19.11
C ALA A 229 -7.62 -12.44 19.57
N ALA A 230 -7.92 -12.19 20.84
CA ALA A 230 -7.95 -10.84 21.40
C ALA A 230 -6.58 -10.15 21.48
N LEU A 231 -5.49 -10.93 21.38
CA LEU A 231 -4.11 -10.42 21.43
C LEU A 231 -3.61 -9.87 20.08
N TYR A 232 -4.40 -9.97 19.00
CA TYR A 232 -3.99 -9.61 17.64
C TYR A 232 -4.97 -8.63 16.99
N GLY A 233 -4.50 -7.95 15.92
CA GLY A 233 -5.24 -6.89 15.25
C GLY A 233 -5.02 -5.52 15.90
N TRP A 234 -3.88 -5.35 16.58
CA TRP A 234 -3.45 -4.10 17.20
C TRP A 234 -2.38 -3.38 16.36
N VAL A 235 -2.06 -2.15 16.71
CA VAL A 235 -0.82 -1.51 16.23
C VAL A 235 0.33 -2.04 17.08
N VAL A 236 1.41 -2.49 16.45
CA VAL A 236 2.63 -2.89 17.15
C VAL A 236 3.66 -1.77 17.01
N GLU A 237 4.15 -1.27 18.14
CA GLU A 237 5.22 -0.28 18.21
C GLU A 237 6.53 -0.94 18.64
N PHE A 238 7.64 -0.60 18.00
CA PHE A 238 8.95 -1.09 18.41
C PHE A 238 10.07 -0.08 18.12
N ASP A 239 11.17 -0.17 18.88
CA ASP A 239 12.39 0.60 18.62
C ASP A 239 13.24 -0.11 17.55
N PRO A 240 13.40 0.48 16.35
CA PRO A 240 14.21 -0.13 15.29
C PRO A 240 15.70 -0.15 15.59
N LEU A 241 16.18 0.73 16.48
CA LEU A 241 17.60 0.86 16.85
C LEU A 241 17.99 -0.10 17.97
N ASN A 242 17.03 -0.50 18.82
CA ASN A 242 17.29 -1.38 19.97
C ASN A 242 16.69 -2.79 19.76
N PRO A 243 17.47 -3.77 19.31
CA PRO A 243 16.97 -5.13 19.08
C PRO A 243 16.59 -5.88 20.37
N LEU A 244 16.98 -5.39 21.54
CA LEU A 244 16.70 -6.00 22.83
C LEU A 244 15.39 -5.51 23.46
N ALA A 245 14.84 -4.38 22.99
CA ALA A 245 13.55 -3.89 23.45
C ALA A 245 12.40 -4.76 22.88
N LEU A 246 11.47 -5.14 23.76
CA LEU A 246 10.28 -5.86 23.31
C LEU A 246 9.36 -4.93 22.54
N PRO A 247 8.77 -5.40 21.42
CA PRO A 247 7.67 -4.69 20.77
C PRO A 247 6.46 -4.56 21.71
N ALA A 248 5.66 -3.53 21.54
CA ALA A 248 4.44 -3.31 22.32
C ALA A 248 3.20 -3.26 21.41
N LYS A 249 2.16 -4.01 21.74
CA LYS A 249 0.83 -3.90 21.11
C LYS A 249 0.07 -2.78 21.79
N GLN A 250 -0.18 -1.69 21.04
CA GLN A 250 -0.76 -0.44 21.52
C GLN A 250 -2.29 -0.48 21.42
N THR A 251 -2.96 -0.82 22.52
CA THR A 251 -4.42 -1.08 22.52
C THR A 251 -5.27 0.18 22.48
N ALA A 252 -4.73 1.35 22.79
CA ALA A 252 -5.46 2.62 22.71
C ALA A 252 -5.82 3.03 21.28
N LEU A 253 -5.15 2.46 20.25
CA LEU A 253 -5.50 2.66 18.85
C LEU A 253 -6.64 1.73 18.37
N GLY A 254 -7.23 0.96 19.28
CA GLY A 254 -8.34 0.07 18.98
C GLY A 254 -7.95 -1.18 18.17
N ARG A 255 -8.80 -2.21 18.22
CA ARG A 255 -8.60 -3.50 17.55
C ARG A 255 -9.35 -3.54 16.24
N ILE A 256 -8.61 -3.64 15.13
CA ILE A 256 -9.17 -3.76 13.77
C ILE A 256 -8.09 -4.32 12.82
N ALA A 257 -8.50 -5.06 11.79
CA ALA A 257 -7.58 -5.40 10.70
C ALA A 257 -7.20 -4.13 9.93
N ARG A 258 -5.90 -3.82 9.84
CA ARG A 258 -5.37 -2.60 9.21
C ARG A 258 -4.72 -2.88 7.88
N GLN A 259 -4.82 -1.90 6.95
CA GLN A 259 -4.10 -1.93 5.68
C GLN A 259 -2.98 -0.89 5.63
N GLY A 260 -3.28 0.37 5.92
CA GLY A 260 -2.32 1.48 5.91
C GLY A 260 -2.18 2.13 7.27
N ILE A 261 -1.02 2.73 7.53
CA ILE A 261 -0.72 3.51 8.72
C ILE A 261 0.27 4.63 8.40
N ALA A 262 0.03 5.82 8.96
CA ALA A 262 0.94 6.97 8.88
C ALA A 262 0.95 7.73 10.20
N ALA A 263 2.10 8.26 10.59
CA ALA A 263 2.28 8.95 11.85
C ALA A 263 2.87 10.35 11.65
N THR A 264 2.42 11.30 12.46
CA THR A 264 2.95 12.65 12.56
C THR A 264 2.82 13.16 13.99
N VAL A 265 3.17 14.40 14.24
CA VAL A 265 2.94 15.08 15.50
C VAL A 265 2.10 16.34 15.30
N SER A 266 1.28 16.67 16.27
CA SER A 266 0.57 17.95 16.32
C SER A 266 1.53 19.11 16.59
N LYS A 267 1.08 20.35 16.44
CA LYS A 267 1.84 21.55 16.84
C LYS A 267 2.22 21.56 18.33
N ALA A 268 1.49 20.81 19.17
CA ALA A 268 1.80 20.62 20.59
C ALA A 268 2.77 19.44 20.85
N GLY A 269 3.29 18.78 19.81
CA GLY A 269 4.18 17.62 19.93
C GLY A 269 3.49 16.32 20.31
N LEU A 270 2.15 16.26 20.27
CA LEU A 270 1.38 15.04 20.54
C LEU A 270 1.40 14.10 19.34
N PRO A 271 1.53 12.79 19.54
CA PRO A 271 1.42 11.81 18.47
C PRO A 271 0.07 11.89 17.75
N VAL A 272 0.08 11.89 16.43
CA VAL A 272 -1.11 11.73 15.59
C VAL A 272 -0.88 10.57 14.64
N VAL A 273 -1.77 9.59 14.67
CA VAL A 273 -1.67 8.38 13.84
C VAL A 273 -2.94 8.25 13.02
N PHE A 274 -2.78 8.17 11.69
CA PHE A 274 -3.84 7.84 10.75
C PHE A 274 -3.71 6.39 10.33
N PHE A 275 -4.81 5.66 10.23
CA PHE A 275 -4.79 4.29 9.72
C PHE A 275 -6.09 3.91 9.02
N THR A 276 -6.01 2.92 8.13
CA THR A 276 -7.14 2.42 7.35
C THR A 276 -7.51 1.01 7.78
N GLN A 277 -8.80 0.71 7.71
CA GLN A 277 -9.31 -0.66 7.86
C GLN A 277 -9.05 -1.46 6.59
N SER A 278 -8.55 -2.67 6.73
CA SER A 278 -8.38 -3.65 5.65
C SER A 278 -9.72 -4.32 5.34
N ALA A 279 -10.51 -3.71 4.47
CA ALA A 279 -11.81 -4.22 4.01
C ALA A 279 -12.14 -3.63 2.63
N PRO A 280 -12.98 -4.29 1.79
CA PRO A 280 -13.42 -3.73 0.51
C PRO A 280 -14.16 -2.39 0.65
N ALA A 281 -14.89 -2.21 1.76
CA ALA A 281 -15.52 -0.96 2.19
C ALA A 281 -14.97 -0.59 3.57
N GLY A 282 -13.68 -0.22 3.64
CA GLY A 282 -12.97 0.06 4.88
C GLY A 282 -13.09 1.53 5.31
N MET A 283 -12.87 1.79 6.59
CA MET A 283 -12.95 3.11 7.19
C MET A 283 -11.57 3.72 7.43
N LEU A 284 -11.52 5.06 7.58
CA LEU A 284 -10.33 5.83 7.92
C LEU A 284 -10.45 6.33 9.37
N PHE A 285 -9.37 6.14 10.14
CA PHE A 285 -9.29 6.48 11.55
C PHE A 285 -8.16 7.46 11.83
N ARG A 286 -8.32 8.24 12.90
CA ARG A 286 -7.30 9.11 13.47
C ARG A 286 -7.20 8.87 14.99
N PHE A 287 -5.98 8.72 15.49
CA PHE A 287 -5.67 8.71 16.92
C PHE A 287 -4.81 9.94 17.26
N ILE A 288 -5.13 10.62 18.37
CA ILE A 288 -4.34 11.72 18.92
C ILE A 288 -3.94 11.33 20.34
N GLY A 289 -2.64 11.18 20.59
CA GLY A 289 -2.10 10.82 21.90
C GLY A 289 -2.23 11.94 22.94
N ASN A 290 -2.31 11.57 24.21
CA ASN A 290 -2.44 12.51 25.32
C ASN A 290 -1.10 13.08 25.82
N ALA A 291 0.02 12.46 25.43
CA ALA A 291 1.36 12.88 25.84
C ALA A 291 2.39 12.70 24.70
N PRO A 292 3.41 13.56 24.61
CA PRO A 292 4.46 13.45 23.60
C PRO A 292 5.13 12.07 23.61
N GLY A 293 5.29 11.47 22.42
CA GLY A 293 5.93 10.17 22.23
C GLY A 293 5.19 8.96 22.83
N SER A 294 3.95 9.11 23.30
CA SER A 294 3.21 8.04 23.97
C SER A 294 1.90 7.71 23.22
N LEU A 295 1.70 6.41 23.00
CA LEU A 295 0.48 5.85 22.44
C LEU A 295 -0.38 5.11 23.48
N ALA A 296 -0.03 5.18 24.77
CA ALA A 296 -0.70 4.43 25.83
C ALA A 296 -2.13 4.92 26.12
N SER A 297 -2.44 6.17 25.78
CA SER A 297 -3.78 6.76 25.89
C SER A 297 -3.95 7.90 24.89
N GLY A 298 -5.17 8.15 24.46
CA GLY A 298 -5.48 9.21 23.49
C GLY A 298 -6.92 9.19 23.08
N GLN A 299 -7.29 10.09 22.16
CA GLN A 299 -8.59 10.17 21.52
C GLN A 299 -8.53 9.48 20.15
N LEU A 300 -9.44 8.55 19.94
CA LEU A 300 -9.64 7.86 18.67
C LEU A 300 -10.88 8.44 17.99
N SER A 301 -10.78 8.70 16.67
CA SER A 301 -11.87 9.26 15.86
C SER A 301 -12.00 8.48 14.55
N VAL A 302 -13.20 8.46 13.96
CA VAL A 302 -13.48 7.95 12.62
C VAL A 302 -13.86 9.11 11.70
N ALA A 303 -13.45 9.01 10.43
CA ALA A 303 -13.85 9.97 9.40
C ALA A 303 -15.32 9.76 9.00
N ILE A 304 -16.11 10.83 8.93
CA ILE A 304 -17.42 10.86 8.28
C ILE A 304 -17.38 11.82 7.09
N LEU A 305 -18.19 11.55 6.07
CA LEU A 305 -18.29 12.42 4.90
C LEU A 305 -19.03 13.71 5.24
N ASN A 306 -18.57 14.85 4.70
CA ASN A 306 -19.29 16.12 4.70
C ASN A 306 -19.25 16.74 3.29
N ASP A 307 -19.84 17.93 3.12
CA ASP A 307 -20.00 18.58 1.81
C ASP A 307 -18.66 18.95 1.11
N THR A 308 -17.54 18.99 1.84
CA THR A 308 -16.25 19.42 1.31
C THR A 308 -15.11 18.41 1.51
N GLY A 309 -15.39 17.26 2.14
CA GLY A 309 -14.40 16.26 2.47
C GLY A 309 -14.83 15.41 3.65
N ILE A 310 -14.08 15.45 4.75
CA ILE A 310 -14.37 14.65 5.95
C ILE A 310 -14.40 15.52 7.22
N GLU A 311 -15.15 15.02 8.20
CA GLU A 311 -15.13 15.47 9.58
C GLU A 311 -14.78 14.31 10.50
N TRP A 312 -14.01 14.58 11.57
CA TRP A 312 -13.61 13.58 12.55
C TRP A 312 -14.64 13.49 13.68
N VAL A 313 -15.20 12.30 13.90
CA VAL A 313 -16.10 12.01 15.02
C VAL A 313 -15.39 11.15 16.04
N ASP A 314 -15.36 11.62 17.27
CA ASP A 314 -14.73 10.95 18.38
C ASP A 314 -15.46 9.65 18.75
N LEU A 315 -14.67 8.60 19.01
CA LEU A 315 -15.14 7.30 19.43
C LEU A 315 -14.95 7.10 20.94
N PRO A 316 -15.77 6.26 21.59
CA PRO A 316 -15.50 5.85 22.97
C PRO A 316 -14.14 5.15 23.09
N THR A 317 -13.44 5.40 24.20
CA THR A 317 -12.10 4.88 24.47
C THR A 317 -12.05 3.89 25.64
N ASP A 318 -13.21 3.39 26.08
CA ASP A 318 -13.26 2.28 27.03
C ASP A 318 -12.82 0.97 26.37
N ALA A 319 -12.40 0.00 27.19
CA ALA A 319 -11.81 -1.24 26.72
C ALA A 319 -12.72 -2.05 25.77
N SER A 320 -14.03 -2.01 25.95
CA SER A 320 -15.02 -2.70 25.11
C SER A 320 -15.12 -2.07 23.72
N ALA A 321 -15.23 -0.73 23.68
CA ALA A 321 -15.29 0.04 22.44
C ALA A 321 -14.01 -0.12 21.62
N LEU A 322 -12.83 -0.09 22.27
CA LEU A 322 -11.54 -0.29 21.62
C LEU A 322 -11.38 -1.72 21.10
N ALA A 323 -11.81 -2.73 21.84
CA ALA A 323 -11.79 -4.12 21.39
C ALA A 323 -12.77 -4.39 20.23
N GLY A 324 -13.87 -3.63 20.15
CA GLY A 324 -14.90 -3.69 19.11
C GLY A 324 -14.88 -2.50 18.15
N LEU A 325 -13.73 -1.94 17.80
CA LEU A 325 -13.56 -0.67 17.09
C LEU A 325 -14.42 -0.56 15.82
N ALA A 326 -14.52 -1.60 15.00
CA ALA A 326 -15.33 -1.58 13.79
C ALA A 326 -16.81 -1.28 14.07
N GLY A 327 -17.38 -1.91 15.11
CA GLY A 327 -18.75 -1.68 15.53
C GLY A 327 -18.98 -0.27 16.09
N SER A 328 -18.03 0.24 16.87
CA SER A 328 -18.06 1.62 17.39
C SER A 328 -18.05 2.64 16.25
N ALA A 329 -17.22 2.43 15.23
CA ALA A 329 -17.10 3.30 14.07
C ALA A 329 -18.37 3.30 13.19
N VAL A 330 -18.95 2.12 12.94
CA VAL A 330 -20.25 2.01 12.23
C VAL A 330 -21.36 2.74 12.97
N THR A 331 -21.42 2.59 14.30
CA THR A 331 -22.41 3.30 15.13
C THR A 331 -22.25 4.81 15.06
N ALA A 332 -21.01 5.30 14.93
CA ALA A 332 -20.70 6.72 14.77
C ALA A 332 -20.97 7.27 13.36
N GLY A 333 -21.35 6.41 12.40
CA GLY A 333 -21.57 6.79 10.99
C GLY A 333 -20.30 6.91 10.16
N GLY A 334 -19.26 6.13 10.50
CA GLY A 334 -17.98 6.13 9.80
C GLY A 334 -18.13 5.93 8.30
N GLU A 335 -17.47 6.80 7.50
CA GLU A 335 -17.44 6.71 6.04
C GLU A 335 -16.65 5.50 5.56
N THR A 336 -17.13 4.89 4.50
CA THR A 336 -16.47 3.75 3.86
C THR A 336 -15.80 4.15 2.56
N PHE A 337 -14.52 3.81 2.43
CA PHE A 337 -13.69 4.05 1.24
C PHE A 337 -13.48 2.74 0.45
N ASP A 338 -13.24 2.85 -0.85
CA ASP A 338 -13.11 1.71 -1.77
C ASP A 338 -11.79 0.97 -1.59
N ALA A 339 -11.75 -0.06 -0.75
CA ALA A 339 -10.54 -0.81 -0.37
C ALA A 339 -9.39 0.14 0.02
N PRO A 340 -9.52 0.91 1.12
CA PRO A 340 -8.53 1.90 1.51
C PRO A 340 -7.20 1.22 1.87
N GLY A 341 -6.14 1.71 1.25
CA GLY A 341 -4.78 1.19 1.33
C GLY A 341 -3.83 2.08 2.12
N GLY A 342 -2.66 2.32 1.56
CA GLY A 342 -1.60 3.13 2.15
C GLY A 342 -1.98 4.60 2.29
N LEU A 343 -1.36 5.21 3.28
CA LEU A 343 -1.47 6.62 3.64
C LEU A 343 -0.09 7.26 3.61
N VAL A 344 -0.01 8.52 3.19
CA VAL A 344 1.22 9.32 3.33
C VAL A 344 0.88 10.79 3.54
N LEU A 345 1.61 11.45 4.44
CA LEU A 345 1.55 12.89 4.65
C LEU A 345 2.58 13.57 3.75
N SER A 346 2.24 14.74 3.20
CA SER A 346 3.21 15.59 2.52
C SER A 346 4.26 16.10 3.52
N PRO A 347 5.51 16.37 3.07
CA PRO A 347 6.60 16.81 3.95
C PRO A 347 6.30 18.12 4.69
N ASP A 348 5.46 18.98 4.13
CA ASP A 348 5.00 20.23 4.75
C ASP A 348 3.82 20.03 5.73
N GLY A 349 3.30 18.80 5.84
CA GLY A 349 2.14 18.46 6.68
C GLY A 349 0.79 18.96 6.14
N GLY A 350 0.76 19.62 4.99
CA GLY A 350 -0.46 20.25 4.43
C GLY A 350 -1.41 19.29 3.75
N SER A 351 -0.95 18.09 3.39
CA SER A 351 -1.77 17.09 2.69
C SER A 351 -1.59 15.69 3.27
N LEU A 352 -2.69 14.94 3.32
CA LEU A 352 -2.72 13.49 3.55
C LEU A 352 -3.27 12.82 2.30
N TYR A 353 -2.51 11.91 1.70
CA TYR A 353 -2.96 11.11 0.56
C TYR A 353 -3.41 9.74 1.03
N LEU A 354 -4.47 9.22 0.41
CA LEU A 354 -5.04 7.90 0.65
C LEU A 354 -5.18 7.14 -0.68
N ALA A 355 -4.60 5.96 -0.77
CA ALA A 355 -4.85 5.04 -1.87
C ALA A 355 -6.16 4.27 -1.63
N CYS A 356 -6.98 4.15 -2.68
CA CYS A 356 -8.18 3.33 -2.69
C CYS A 356 -8.08 2.32 -3.83
N GLY A 357 -8.05 1.00 -3.51
CA GLY A 357 -7.82 -0.08 -4.46
C GLY A 357 -9.01 -0.41 -5.37
N GLY A 358 -10.17 0.22 -5.14
CA GLY A 358 -11.41 -0.01 -5.88
C GLY A 358 -12.35 -0.99 -5.17
N ASN A 359 -13.65 -0.82 -5.44
CA ASN A 359 -14.71 -1.66 -4.86
C ASN A 359 -15.78 -1.99 -5.91
N PRO A 360 -15.77 -3.21 -6.45
CA PRO A 360 -16.75 -3.63 -7.46
C PRO A 360 -18.19 -3.77 -6.89
N GLU A 361 -18.36 -3.71 -5.59
CA GLU A 361 -19.68 -3.81 -4.94
C GLU A 361 -20.29 -2.44 -4.58
N ARG A 362 -19.55 -1.34 -4.72
CA ARG A 362 -20.07 0.00 -4.46
C ARG A 362 -21.17 0.36 -5.46
N SER A 363 -22.38 0.55 -4.99
CA SER A 363 -23.55 0.87 -5.85
C SER A 363 -23.89 2.36 -5.91
N VAL A 364 -23.34 3.19 -5.01
CA VAL A 364 -23.57 4.64 -4.96
C VAL A 364 -22.23 5.35 -4.90
N ALA A 365 -21.98 6.25 -5.86
CA ALA A 365 -20.82 7.12 -5.86
C ALA A 365 -21.06 8.33 -4.95
N ASP A 366 -19.98 8.87 -4.39
CA ASP A 366 -19.99 10.06 -3.54
C ASP A 366 -18.79 10.98 -3.85
N LEU A 367 -18.59 12.02 -3.05
CA LEU A 367 -17.53 13.01 -3.24
C LEU A 367 -16.13 12.37 -3.31
N LEU A 368 -15.87 11.34 -2.50
CA LEU A 368 -14.55 10.74 -2.32
C LEU A 368 -14.44 9.34 -2.92
N ASN A 369 -15.57 8.73 -3.32
CA ASN A 369 -15.64 7.46 -4.02
C ASN A 369 -16.36 7.67 -5.36
N PRO A 370 -15.62 8.09 -6.40
CA PRO A 370 -16.19 8.74 -7.59
C PRO A 370 -16.91 7.79 -8.55
N ARG A 371 -16.78 6.47 -8.37
CA ARG A 371 -17.31 5.47 -9.32
C ARG A 371 -18.05 4.33 -8.61
N THR A 372 -19.11 3.86 -9.26
CA THR A 372 -19.83 2.63 -8.88
C THR A 372 -19.24 1.41 -9.60
N PHE A 373 -19.33 0.23 -8.99
CA PHE A 373 -18.94 -1.06 -9.55
C PHE A 373 -17.54 -1.08 -10.21
N CYS A 374 -16.61 -0.34 -9.61
CA CYS A 374 -15.28 -0.13 -10.18
C CYS A 374 -14.18 -0.80 -9.37
N ASP A 375 -13.34 -1.57 -10.07
CA ASP A 375 -12.24 -2.34 -9.49
C ASP A 375 -10.85 -1.72 -9.78
N ASP A 376 -10.79 -0.53 -10.40
CA ASP A 376 -9.53 0.09 -10.80
C ASP A 376 -8.90 0.98 -9.71
N GLY A 377 -9.73 1.56 -8.84
CA GLY A 377 -9.30 2.39 -7.72
C GLY A 377 -9.07 3.87 -8.05
N HIS A 378 -8.62 4.63 -7.06
CA HIS A 378 -8.36 6.08 -7.14
C HIS A 378 -7.44 6.54 -6.00
N ILE A 379 -6.98 7.78 -6.05
CA ILE A 379 -6.22 8.44 -4.98
C ILE A 379 -7.04 9.61 -4.46
N ILE A 380 -7.18 9.71 -3.14
CA ILE A 380 -7.79 10.85 -2.46
C ILE A 380 -6.67 11.71 -1.87
N GLN A 381 -6.81 13.04 -1.98
CA GLN A 381 -6.02 14.02 -1.25
C GLN A 381 -6.91 14.74 -0.26
N PHE A 382 -6.50 14.74 0.99
CA PHE A 382 -7.07 15.57 2.05
C PHE A 382 -6.13 16.76 2.29
N THR A 383 -6.68 17.97 2.30
CA THR A 383 -5.95 19.19 2.71
C THR A 383 -6.20 19.44 4.19
N LEU A 384 -5.12 19.54 4.94
CA LEU A 384 -5.14 19.80 6.38
C LEU A 384 -5.08 21.31 6.61
N PRO A 385 -6.10 21.92 7.23
CA PRO A 385 -6.09 23.36 7.52
C PRO A 385 -4.85 23.73 8.37
N ASP A 386 -4.11 24.74 7.95
CA ASP A 386 -2.89 25.22 8.63
C ASP A 386 -1.84 24.12 8.90
N ALA A 387 -1.81 23.08 8.07
CA ALA A 387 -1.01 21.85 8.27
C ALA A 387 -1.21 21.26 9.68
N ASP A 388 -2.43 21.32 10.21
CA ASP A 388 -2.78 20.80 11.52
C ASP A 388 -3.46 19.41 11.42
N PRO A 389 -2.77 18.33 11.79
CA PRO A 389 -3.32 16.98 11.74
C PRO A 389 -4.41 16.75 12.81
N THR A 390 -4.60 17.68 13.73
CA THR A 390 -5.65 17.62 14.77
C THR A 390 -6.91 18.40 14.42
N ALA A 391 -6.91 19.15 13.31
CA ALA A 391 -8.09 19.89 12.87
C ALA A 391 -9.31 18.96 12.69
N ASN A 392 -10.49 19.45 13.05
CA ASN A 392 -11.71 18.62 13.05
C ASN A 392 -12.22 18.28 11.63
N ARG A 393 -11.86 19.08 10.63
CA ARG A 393 -12.31 18.90 9.24
C ARG A 393 -11.13 18.97 8.29
N PHE A 394 -11.10 18.06 7.32
CA PHE A 394 -10.19 18.09 6.19
C PHE A 394 -10.99 18.26 4.90
N GLN A 395 -10.56 19.16 4.03
CA GLN A 395 -11.08 19.20 2.67
C GLN A 395 -10.57 17.99 1.91
N GLY A 396 -11.45 17.34 1.13
CA GLY A 396 -11.12 16.15 0.37
C GLY A 396 -11.38 16.32 -1.11
N GLN A 397 -10.50 15.80 -1.95
CA GLN A 397 -10.68 15.72 -3.39
C GLN A 397 -10.09 14.44 -3.94
N VAL A 398 -10.64 13.96 -5.05
CA VAL A 398 -10.05 12.85 -5.81
C VAL A 398 -8.91 13.41 -6.66
N ALA A 399 -7.68 13.04 -6.33
CA ALA A 399 -6.47 13.51 -7.00
C ALA A 399 -6.15 12.74 -8.29
N LEU A 400 -6.61 11.47 -8.37
CA LEU A 400 -6.41 10.59 -9.53
C LEU A 400 -7.54 9.55 -9.55
N VAL A 401 -8.12 9.31 -10.73
CA VAL A 401 -9.06 8.20 -10.96
C VAL A 401 -8.36 7.19 -11.86
N ALA A 402 -7.98 6.05 -11.26
CA ALA A 402 -7.20 5.01 -11.92
C ALA A 402 -8.01 4.22 -12.97
N GLY A 403 -7.32 3.42 -13.78
CA GLY A 403 -7.90 2.59 -14.84
C GLY A 403 -7.29 2.91 -16.20
N ASN A 404 -7.52 2.01 -17.17
CA ASN A 404 -7.08 2.22 -18.55
C ASN A 404 -7.96 3.29 -19.23
N PRO A 405 -7.43 4.44 -19.66
CA PRO A 405 -8.22 5.50 -20.28
C PRO A 405 -8.99 5.07 -21.55
N ALA A 406 -8.55 4.00 -22.20
CA ALA A 406 -9.22 3.50 -23.40
C ALA A 406 -10.45 2.61 -23.10
N THR A 407 -10.53 2.01 -21.89
CA THR A 407 -11.55 1.01 -21.57
C THR A 407 -12.30 1.28 -20.26
N SER A 408 -11.71 2.01 -19.31
CA SER A 408 -12.33 2.33 -18.02
C SER A 408 -12.96 3.72 -18.07
N SER A 409 -14.25 3.80 -17.77
CA SER A 409 -14.98 5.08 -17.74
C SER A 409 -14.55 5.96 -16.55
N GLY A 410 -14.56 7.27 -16.75
CA GLY A 410 -14.33 8.26 -15.69
C GLY A 410 -12.89 8.30 -15.17
N THR A 411 -11.92 7.75 -15.90
CA THR A 411 -10.49 7.89 -15.55
C THR A 411 -10.05 9.35 -15.58
N GLN A 412 -9.18 9.74 -14.64
CA GLN A 412 -8.67 11.11 -14.58
C GLN A 412 -7.17 11.08 -14.29
N TYR A 413 -6.40 11.57 -15.27
CA TYR A 413 -4.95 11.75 -15.21
C TYR A 413 -4.61 13.18 -15.61
N GLY A 414 -3.54 13.73 -15.01
CA GLY A 414 -3.05 15.06 -15.36
C GLY A 414 -2.45 15.13 -16.78
N PRO A 415 -2.29 16.37 -17.32
CA PRO A 415 -1.74 16.58 -18.64
C PRO A 415 -0.30 16.08 -18.74
N GLY A 416 0.04 15.41 -19.85
CA GLY A 416 1.36 14.85 -20.08
C GLY A 416 1.59 13.47 -19.43
N SER A 417 0.55 12.82 -18.93
CA SER A 417 0.66 11.44 -18.41
C SER A 417 1.20 10.49 -19.48
N GLN A 418 2.16 9.66 -19.08
CA GLN A 418 2.84 8.67 -19.94
C GLN A 418 2.48 7.23 -19.56
N ALA A 419 1.73 7.06 -18.47
CA ALA A 419 1.30 5.77 -17.97
C ALA A 419 -0.09 5.88 -17.32
N TRP A 420 -0.74 4.74 -17.13
CA TRP A 420 -1.93 4.57 -16.32
C TRP A 420 -1.72 3.42 -15.34
N LEU A 421 -2.50 3.36 -14.29
CA LEU A 421 -2.34 2.35 -13.23
C LEU A 421 -3.70 1.80 -12.78
N ARG A 422 -3.69 0.66 -12.10
CA ARG A 422 -4.84 0.05 -11.45
C ARG A 422 -4.50 -0.35 -10.03
N LYS A 423 -5.51 -0.41 -9.15
CA LYS A 423 -5.40 -0.89 -7.78
C LYS A 423 -4.22 -0.29 -7.01
N PRO A 424 -4.19 1.06 -6.85
CA PRO A 424 -3.20 1.69 -6.01
C PRO A 424 -3.32 1.17 -4.57
N GLN A 425 -2.19 0.78 -3.96
CA GLN A 425 -2.20 0.19 -2.63
C GLN A 425 -1.21 0.84 -1.67
N THR A 426 0.00 1.18 -2.11
CA THR A 426 1.04 1.80 -1.27
C THR A 426 1.37 3.19 -1.77
N LEU A 427 1.68 4.09 -0.85
CA LEU A 427 2.03 5.48 -1.15
C LEU A 427 3.33 5.89 -0.44
N ALA A 428 4.12 6.71 -1.14
CA ALA A 428 5.26 7.42 -0.57
C ALA A 428 5.42 8.77 -1.29
N ILE A 429 6.07 9.75 -0.66
CA ILE A 429 6.41 11.02 -1.30
C ILE A 429 7.92 11.12 -1.40
N ASP A 430 8.42 11.45 -2.59
CA ASP A 430 9.84 11.64 -2.82
C ASP A 430 10.32 13.02 -2.31
N PRO A 431 11.64 13.26 -2.22
CA PRO A 431 12.19 14.53 -1.80
C PRO A 431 11.81 15.72 -2.70
N ALA A 432 11.37 15.48 -3.93
CA ALA A 432 10.87 16.51 -4.85
C ALA A 432 9.38 16.81 -4.67
N GLY A 433 8.68 16.04 -3.82
CA GLY A 433 7.25 16.21 -3.54
C GLY A 433 6.33 15.41 -4.46
N ASN A 434 6.84 14.53 -5.33
CA ASN A 434 6.00 13.68 -6.16
C ASN A 434 5.45 12.50 -5.36
N LEU A 435 4.22 12.10 -5.67
CA LEU A 435 3.58 10.93 -5.05
C LEU A 435 3.97 9.65 -5.81
N TRP A 436 4.62 8.74 -5.12
CA TRP A 436 4.90 7.40 -5.63
C TRP A 436 3.81 6.43 -5.20
N ILE A 437 3.31 5.67 -6.16
CA ILE A 437 2.15 4.81 -6.03
C ILE A 437 2.56 3.39 -6.40
N GLY A 438 2.55 2.48 -5.43
CA GLY A 438 2.70 1.06 -5.70
C GLY A 438 1.33 0.40 -5.90
N THR A 439 1.24 -0.46 -6.91
CA THR A 439 0.00 -1.15 -7.28
C THR A 439 0.03 -2.63 -6.91
N ASN A 440 -1.16 -3.20 -6.66
CA ASN A 440 -1.33 -4.62 -6.37
C ASN A 440 -2.66 -5.15 -6.92
N GLN A 441 -2.59 -5.86 -8.02
CA GLN A 441 -3.73 -6.52 -8.67
C GLN A 441 -3.91 -7.97 -8.16
N TYR A 442 -3.24 -8.34 -7.07
CA TYR A 442 -3.32 -9.68 -6.45
C TYR A 442 -2.99 -10.82 -7.45
N GLY A 443 -1.98 -10.58 -8.30
CA GLY A 443 -1.55 -11.52 -9.34
C GLY A 443 -2.43 -11.56 -10.58
N ASN A 444 -3.56 -10.85 -10.60
CA ASN A 444 -4.44 -10.74 -11.78
C ASN A 444 -3.94 -9.66 -12.75
N THR A 445 -2.74 -9.86 -13.28
CA THR A 445 -2.03 -8.90 -14.13
C THR A 445 -2.22 -9.17 -15.63
N THR A 446 -3.38 -9.64 -16.04
CA THR A 446 -3.63 -10.02 -17.45
C THR A 446 -3.73 -8.82 -18.40
N GLN A 447 -4.00 -7.63 -17.90
CA GLN A 447 -4.19 -6.41 -18.70
C GLN A 447 -3.07 -5.39 -18.56
N SER A 448 -2.43 -5.33 -17.39
CA SER A 448 -1.34 -4.40 -17.08
C SER A 448 -0.42 -4.98 -16.03
N ALA A 449 0.87 -4.64 -16.08
CA ALA A 449 1.80 -4.96 -15.01
C ALA A 449 1.51 -4.10 -13.79
N ASP A 450 1.70 -4.67 -12.59
CA ASP A 450 1.86 -3.89 -11.38
C ASP A 450 3.22 -3.17 -11.38
N GLY A 451 3.36 -2.11 -10.59
CA GLY A 451 4.59 -1.34 -10.60
C GLY A 451 4.63 -0.20 -9.60
N LEU A 452 5.70 0.58 -9.70
CA LEU A 452 5.87 1.86 -9.03
C LEU A 452 5.62 2.97 -10.04
N PHE A 453 4.58 3.76 -9.78
CA PHE A 453 4.18 4.90 -10.60
C PHE A 453 4.47 6.19 -9.85
N VAL A 454 4.77 7.25 -10.59
CA VAL A 454 5.09 8.57 -10.04
C VAL A 454 4.06 9.56 -10.54
N MET A 455 3.35 10.22 -9.63
CA MET A 455 2.38 11.28 -9.94
C MET A 455 2.94 12.62 -9.47
N GLN A 456 2.94 13.61 -10.35
CA GLN A 456 3.25 14.99 -9.97
C GLN A 456 2.12 15.57 -9.12
N THR A 457 2.45 16.13 -7.96
CA THR A 457 1.46 16.63 -7.00
C THR A 457 1.16 18.12 -7.16
N SER A 458 1.98 18.85 -7.93
CA SER A 458 1.88 20.30 -8.06
C SER A 458 2.36 20.79 -9.43
N GLY A 459 2.12 22.08 -9.70
CA GLY A 459 2.53 22.73 -10.95
C GLY A 459 1.61 22.44 -12.13
N PRO A 460 2.00 22.86 -13.35
CA PRO A 460 1.16 22.70 -14.56
C PRO A 460 0.87 21.25 -14.96
N ALA A 461 1.68 20.30 -14.51
CA ALA A 461 1.53 18.87 -14.77
C ALA A 461 1.00 18.11 -13.55
N ALA A 462 0.34 18.79 -12.60
CA ALA A 462 -0.28 18.11 -11.45
C ALA A 462 -1.23 17.01 -11.91
N GLY A 463 -1.13 15.82 -11.29
CA GLY A 463 -1.87 14.62 -11.69
C GLY A 463 -1.26 13.83 -12.87
N ALA A 464 -0.18 14.32 -13.49
CA ALA A 464 0.52 13.57 -14.53
C ALA A 464 1.24 12.35 -13.95
N VAL A 465 1.09 11.20 -14.60
CA VAL A 465 1.61 9.91 -14.15
C VAL A 465 2.63 9.36 -15.14
N ALA A 466 3.76 8.89 -14.61
CA ALA A 466 4.74 8.06 -15.31
C ALA A 466 5.03 6.80 -14.49
N TYR A 467 5.60 5.76 -15.10
CA TYR A 467 6.11 4.63 -14.34
C TYR A 467 7.63 4.77 -14.09
N ALA A 468 8.06 4.47 -12.88
CA ALA A 468 9.47 4.31 -12.54
C ALA A 468 9.93 2.85 -12.69
N TYR A 469 8.99 1.92 -12.46
CA TYR A 469 9.27 0.49 -12.49
C TYR A 469 7.99 -0.30 -12.77
N LEU A 470 8.06 -1.29 -13.66
CA LEU A 470 7.02 -2.29 -13.91
C LEU A 470 7.53 -3.65 -13.46
N ALA A 471 6.74 -4.30 -12.62
CA ALA A 471 7.07 -5.59 -12.03
C ALA A 471 6.83 -6.74 -13.02
N PRO A 472 7.51 -7.89 -12.86
CA PRO A 472 7.26 -9.07 -13.67
C PRO A 472 5.86 -9.64 -13.43
N VAL A 473 5.39 -10.48 -14.35
CA VAL A 473 4.05 -11.09 -14.29
C VAL A 473 3.76 -11.72 -12.92
N GLY A 474 2.58 -11.46 -12.37
CA GLY A 474 2.11 -11.98 -11.09
C GLY A 474 2.70 -11.28 -9.86
N ALA A 475 3.68 -10.39 -10.03
CA ALA A 475 4.21 -9.59 -8.94
C ALA A 475 3.31 -8.39 -8.62
N ALA A 476 3.52 -7.82 -7.42
CA ALA A 476 2.99 -6.52 -7.02
C ALA A 476 4.14 -5.61 -6.55
N ALA A 477 3.89 -4.29 -6.49
CA ALA A 477 4.83 -3.35 -5.90
C ALA A 477 4.54 -3.15 -4.42
N GLY A 478 5.49 -3.50 -3.57
CA GLY A 478 5.40 -3.41 -2.10
C GLY A 478 5.80 -2.05 -1.53
N GLY A 479 5.62 -0.96 -2.29
CA GLY A 479 5.99 0.38 -1.84
C GLY A 479 7.46 0.72 -2.04
N VAL A 480 7.81 1.94 -1.60
CA VAL A 480 9.15 2.51 -1.78
C VAL A 480 9.51 3.43 -0.62
N ALA A 481 10.80 3.53 -0.30
CA ALA A 481 11.36 4.52 0.60
C ALA A 481 12.57 5.20 -0.07
N PHE A 482 12.86 6.45 0.32
CA PHE A 482 13.90 7.26 -0.32
C PHE A 482 15.07 7.50 0.60
N ASP A 483 16.27 7.41 0.04
CA ASP A 483 17.48 7.91 0.69
C ASP A 483 18.01 9.15 -0.03
N PRO A 484 17.80 10.35 0.55
CA PRO A 484 18.25 11.60 -0.06
C PRO A 484 19.78 11.70 -0.20
N ALA A 485 20.53 11.06 0.71
CA ALA A 485 21.99 11.13 0.72
C ALA A 485 22.63 10.43 -0.48
N THR A 486 22.07 9.29 -0.89
CA THR A 486 22.54 8.52 -2.05
C THR A 486 21.70 8.75 -3.31
N LYS A 487 20.59 9.54 -3.18
CA LYS A 487 19.61 9.78 -4.25
C LYS A 487 19.02 8.50 -4.83
N THR A 488 18.75 7.52 -3.96
CA THR A 488 18.20 6.22 -4.33
C THR A 488 16.79 6.05 -3.76
N ALA A 489 15.97 5.28 -4.48
CA ALA A 489 14.69 4.79 -4.00
C ALA A 489 14.81 3.27 -3.78
N ILE A 490 14.47 2.79 -2.57
CA ILE A 490 14.47 1.36 -2.23
C ILE A 490 13.05 0.86 -2.28
N GLY A 491 12.76 -0.08 -3.19
CA GLY A 491 11.42 -0.63 -3.43
C GLY A 491 11.36 -2.14 -3.23
N ALA A 492 10.15 -2.67 -3.07
CA ALA A 492 9.90 -4.11 -2.96
C ALA A 492 9.10 -4.63 -4.16
N VAL A 493 9.61 -5.72 -4.76
CA VAL A 493 8.92 -6.52 -5.78
C VAL A 493 8.40 -7.77 -5.08
N ARG A 494 7.08 -7.83 -4.88
CA ARG A 494 6.41 -8.86 -4.10
C ARG A 494 6.07 -10.06 -4.96
N HIS A 495 6.23 -11.26 -4.43
CA HIS A 495 5.73 -12.55 -4.92
C HIS A 495 5.65 -12.68 -6.46
N PRO A 496 6.74 -12.46 -7.23
CA PRO A 496 6.72 -12.58 -8.68
C PRO A 496 6.23 -13.97 -9.10
N GLY A 497 5.58 -14.04 -10.27
CA GLY A 497 5.05 -15.28 -10.79
C GLY A 497 3.79 -15.83 -10.11
N ALA A 498 3.23 -15.13 -9.11
CA ALA A 498 2.09 -15.58 -8.31
C ALA A 498 0.73 -15.23 -8.95
N THR A 499 0.51 -15.65 -10.19
CA THR A 499 -0.83 -15.52 -10.82
C THR A 499 -1.85 -16.47 -10.18
N PRO A 500 -3.18 -16.26 -10.41
CA PRO A 500 -4.21 -17.15 -9.87
C PRO A 500 -4.03 -18.63 -10.22
N ALA A 501 -3.43 -18.95 -11.37
CA ALA A 501 -3.17 -20.33 -11.81
C ALA A 501 -1.79 -20.87 -11.40
N ALA A 502 -0.89 -20.02 -10.88
CA ALA A 502 0.48 -20.40 -10.59
C ALA A 502 0.62 -21.23 -9.31
N SER A 503 1.71 -21.97 -9.20
CA SER A 503 2.14 -22.71 -8.00
C SER A 503 3.66 -22.65 -7.88
N PHE A 504 4.20 -23.16 -6.77
CA PHE A 504 5.65 -23.33 -6.58
C PHE A 504 6.28 -24.11 -7.75
N ASP A 505 5.65 -25.20 -8.18
CA ASP A 505 6.16 -26.06 -9.24
C ASP A 505 5.98 -25.45 -10.63
N ASN A 506 4.93 -24.64 -10.81
CA ASN A 506 4.59 -24.00 -12.09
C ASN A 506 4.28 -22.51 -11.92
N PRO A 507 5.27 -21.67 -11.59
CA PRO A 507 5.09 -20.23 -11.48
C PRO A 507 4.98 -19.57 -12.88
N ALA A 508 4.31 -18.40 -12.95
CA ALA A 508 4.16 -17.68 -14.21
C ALA A 508 5.50 -17.07 -14.72
N THR A 509 6.45 -16.83 -13.82
CA THR A 509 7.85 -16.48 -14.13
C THR A 509 8.74 -17.03 -13.03
N ARG A 510 10.07 -17.10 -13.27
CA ARG A 510 11.09 -17.44 -12.25
C ARG A 510 12.05 -16.27 -12.03
N TRP A 511 11.50 -15.06 -12.12
CA TRP A 511 12.23 -13.83 -11.86
C TRP A 511 12.75 -13.79 -10.39
N PRO A 512 13.92 -13.22 -10.07
CA PRO A 512 14.81 -12.45 -10.94
C PRO A 512 15.84 -13.30 -11.69
N THR A 513 16.03 -14.56 -11.34
CA THR A 513 17.11 -15.40 -11.89
C THR A 513 16.75 -16.02 -13.24
N LEU A 514 15.46 -16.22 -13.52
CA LEU A 514 14.88 -16.92 -14.67
C LEU A 514 15.43 -18.35 -14.85
N ARG A 515 15.96 -18.94 -13.75
CA ARG A 515 16.55 -20.29 -13.74
C ARG A 515 15.49 -21.35 -13.46
N PRO A 516 15.52 -22.51 -14.16
CA PRO A 516 14.53 -23.58 -13.96
C PRO A 516 14.55 -24.22 -12.58
N ASP A 517 15.69 -24.21 -11.89
CA ASP A 517 15.94 -24.81 -10.59
C ASP A 517 15.62 -23.88 -9.40
N MET A 518 15.24 -22.62 -9.67
CA MET A 518 14.93 -21.64 -8.65
C MET A 518 13.45 -21.23 -8.72
N PRO A 519 12.75 -21.07 -7.58
CA PRO A 519 11.44 -20.44 -7.57
C PRO A 519 11.56 -18.94 -7.90
N PRO A 520 10.45 -18.27 -8.22
CA PRO A 520 10.43 -16.81 -8.24
C PRO A 520 10.71 -16.24 -6.84
N GLN A 521 11.46 -15.15 -6.77
CA GLN A 521 11.90 -14.60 -5.50
C GLN A 521 11.43 -13.16 -5.30
N THR A 522 10.73 -12.90 -4.22
CA THR A 522 10.52 -11.53 -3.73
C THR A 522 11.86 -10.85 -3.56
N THR A 523 11.96 -9.63 -4.03
CA THR A 523 13.24 -8.92 -4.15
C THR A 523 13.11 -7.49 -3.66
N ILE A 524 14.06 -7.05 -2.86
CA ILE A 524 14.27 -5.62 -2.60
C ILE A 524 15.20 -5.08 -3.68
N ILE A 525 14.75 -4.02 -4.32
CA ILE A 525 15.49 -3.33 -5.38
C ILE A 525 15.87 -1.92 -4.95
N SER A 526 16.96 -1.42 -5.49
CA SER A 526 17.33 -0.02 -5.45
C SER A 526 17.17 0.57 -6.85
N LEU A 527 16.37 1.63 -6.97
CA LEU A 527 16.24 2.43 -8.18
C LEU A 527 17.16 3.64 -8.07
N VAL A 528 18.03 3.77 -9.05
CA VAL A 528 18.97 4.89 -9.19
C VAL A 528 18.49 5.76 -10.34
N VAL A 529 18.44 7.07 -10.14
CA VAL A 529 18.19 8.01 -11.24
C VAL A 529 19.43 8.03 -12.14
N ALA A 530 19.26 7.66 -13.42
CA ALA A 530 20.34 7.56 -14.40
C ALA A 530 20.83 8.92 -14.87
#